data_e9f0a4a64df3e71d8d32328042122151
#
_entry.id   e9f0a4a64df3e71d8d32328042122151
#
_cell.length_a   1.000
_cell.length_b   1.000
_cell.length_c   1.000
_cell.angle_alpha   90.00
_cell.angle_beta   90.00
_cell.angle_gamma   90.00
#
_symmetry.space_group_name_H-M   'P 1'
#
loop_
_entity.id
_entity.type
_entity.pdbx_description
1 polymer ?
#
loop_
_entity_poly.entity_id
_entity_poly.type
_entity_poly.pdbx_seq_one_letter_code
_entity_poly.pdbx_strand_id
1 'polypeptide(L)'
;MRDEIKDVQNAQEESQQIDEQTRDEKEGILKDLDGKKAKKKREKKNLTPEQKKRKTIKALIITGSVVLALAIFFSGCAIASTVNTNAHLSFASSFEKVEYTEHEQLAPTFDDELGYWTFTKDADREFKVLQFTDVHIGGGAFSGTKDNWAMSAVATMIRQSQPDLVVVTGDIAYPVPFQAGTFNNLNATRIFSNMMESLGVYWTFAFGNHDTELYSLYGRDQICDYYANAGFKYCLFRAGFCDEKDYIGDDARG
;
A
#
# COMPACT_ATOMS: atom_id res chain seq x y z
N MET A 1 -12.57 -57.98 -29.88
CA MET A 1 -11.14 -58.24 -29.46
C MET A 1 -10.12 -57.98 -30.56
N ARG A 2 -10.30 -58.51 -31.84
CA ARG A 2 -9.33 -58.20 -32.94
C ARG A 2 -9.47 -56.77 -33.47
N ASP A 3 -10.64 -56.20 -33.51
CA ASP A 3 -10.89 -54.84 -34.03
C ASP A 3 -10.47 -53.79 -33.00
N GLU A 4 -10.69 -54.02 -31.72
CA GLU A 4 -10.23 -53.14 -30.64
C GLU A 4 -8.68 -53.03 -30.57
N ILE A 5 -7.96 -54.10 -30.91
CA ILE A 5 -6.47 -54.07 -30.94
C ILE A 5 -5.99 -53.21 -32.13
N LYS A 6 -6.68 -53.23 -33.26
CA LYS A 6 -6.34 -52.40 -34.42
C LYS A 6 -6.58 -50.90 -34.16
N ASP A 7 -7.69 -50.58 -33.47
CA ASP A 7 -8.00 -49.20 -33.15
C ASP A 7 -6.98 -48.59 -32.18
N VAL A 8 -6.51 -49.38 -31.22
CA VAL A 8 -5.43 -48.96 -30.29
C VAL A 8 -4.08 -48.78 -31.01
N GLN A 9 -3.76 -49.65 -31.96
CA GLN A 9 -2.51 -49.51 -32.74
C GLN A 9 -2.55 -48.30 -33.66
N ASN A 10 -3.66 -48.04 -34.35
CA ASN A 10 -3.84 -46.84 -35.17
C ASN A 10 -3.75 -45.56 -34.35
N ALA A 11 -4.36 -45.51 -33.17
CA ALA A 11 -4.26 -44.37 -32.28
C ALA A 11 -2.84 -44.10 -31.74
N GLN A 12 -2.06 -45.16 -31.55
CA GLN A 12 -0.65 -45.02 -31.17
C GLN A 12 0.24 -44.54 -32.34
N GLU A 13 -0.02 -44.97 -33.56
CA GLU A 13 0.68 -44.47 -34.73
C GLU A 13 0.35 -43.02 -35.04
N GLU A 14 -0.92 -42.58 -34.92
CA GLU A 14 -1.31 -41.18 -35.05
C GLU A 14 -0.66 -40.29 -33.97
N SER A 15 -0.62 -40.75 -32.74
CA SER A 15 0.04 -40.04 -31.64
C SER A 15 1.54 -39.85 -31.88
N GLN A 16 2.23 -40.89 -32.40
CA GLN A 16 3.64 -40.79 -32.72
C GLN A 16 3.92 -39.86 -33.91
N GLN A 17 3.07 -39.84 -34.91
CA GLN A 17 3.18 -38.91 -36.05
C GLN A 17 2.97 -37.44 -35.62
N ILE A 18 2.02 -37.17 -34.72
CA ILE A 18 1.80 -35.84 -34.18
C ILE A 18 2.99 -35.35 -33.34
N ASP A 19 3.57 -36.23 -32.54
CA ASP A 19 4.74 -35.90 -31.72
C ASP A 19 5.99 -35.63 -32.61
N GLU A 20 6.19 -36.39 -33.66
CA GLU A 20 7.31 -36.20 -34.60
C GLU A 20 7.15 -34.90 -35.38
N GLN A 21 5.95 -34.59 -35.87
CA GLN A 21 5.63 -33.34 -36.56
C GLN A 21 5.80 -32.11 -35.67
N THR A 22 5.36 -32.20 -34.41
CA THR A 22 5.52 -31.13 -33.40
C THR A 22 6.99 -30.90 -33.05
N ARG A 23 7.80 -31.96 -33.06
CA ARG A 23 9.23 -31.88 -32.78
C ARG A 23 9.99 -31.21 -33.92
N ASP A 24 9.66 -31.56 -35.17
CA ASP A 24 10.27 -30.97 -36.37
C ASP A 24 9.93 -29.49 -36.51
N GLU A 25 8.69 -29.10 -36.18
CA GLU A 25 8.26 -27.71 -36.19
C GLU A 25 8.98 -26.88 -35.14
N LYS A 26 9.16 -27.41 -33.93
CA LYS A 26 9.96 -26.78 -32.87
C LYS A 26 11.43 -26.63 -33.24
N GLU A 27 12.00 -27.65 -33.85
CA GLU A 27 13.40 -27.60 -34.32
C GLU A 27 13.60 -26.59 -35.46
N GLY A 28 12.62 -26.46 -36.35
CA GLY A 28 12.59 -25.46 -37.41
C GLY A 28 12.54 -24.03 -36.86
N ILE A 29 11.67 -23.77 -35.85
CA ILE A 29 11.57 -22.49 -35.17
C ILE A 29 12.86 -22.12 -34.45
N LEU A 30 13.49 -23.08 -33.75
CA LEU A 30 14.75 -22.86 -33.05
C LEU A 30 15.89 -22.50 -34.01
N LYS A 31 16.00 -23.20 -35.15
CA LYS A 31 16.99 -22.90 -36.19
C LYS A 31 16.81 -21.53 -36.82
N ASP A 32 15.55 -21.08 -37.04
CA ASP A 32 15.25 -19.74 -37.57
C ASP A 32 15.58 -18.63 -36.52
N LEU A 33 15.30 -18.87 -35.23
CA LEU A 33 15.66 -17.95 -34.16
C LEU A 33 17.18 -17.80 -33.99
N ASP A 34 17.92 -18.90 -34.08
CA ASP A 34 19.38 -18.86 -33.98
C ASP A 34 20.03 -18.24 -35.24
N GLY A 35 19.45 -18.49 -36.42
CA GLY A 35 19.84 -17.82 -37.66
C GLY A 35 19.63 -16.29 -37.58
N LYS A 36 18.51 -15.86 -37.05
CA LYS A 36 18.21 -14.41 -36.83
C LYS A 36 19.14 -13.78 -35.79
N LYS A 37 19.45 -14.50 -34.69
CA LYS A 37 20.44 -14.04 -33.69
C LYS A 37 21.86 -13.94 -34.28
N ALA A 38 22.27 -14.92 -35.06
CA ALA A 38 23.57 -14.92 -35.71
C ALA A 38 23.70 -13.79 -36.74
N LYS A 39 22.66 -13.55 -37.56
CA LYS A 39 22.60 -12.41 -38.52
C LYS A 39 22.69 -11.07 -37.80
N LYS A 40 21.94 -10.90 -36.72
CA LYS A 40 21.95 -9.67 -35.90
C LYS A 40 23.32 -9.44 -35.22
N LYS A 41 24.02 -10.49 -34.83
CA LYS A 41 25.38 -10.45 -34.25
C LYS A 41 26.43 -10.12 -35.30
N ARG A 42 26.30 -10.63 -36.54
CA ARG A 42 27.19 -10.31 -37.69
C ARG A 42 27.01 -8.83 -38.11
N GLU A 43 25.79 -8.33 -38.24
CA GLU A 43 25.53 -6.93 -38.57
C GLU A 43 26.12 -5.96 -37.53
N LYS A 44 26.04 -6.30 -36.23
CA LYS A 44 26.68 -5.52 -35.17
C LYS A 44 28.21 -5.48 -35.28
N LYS A 45 28.83 -6.56 -35.75
CA LYS A 45 30.29 -6.65 -35.86
C LYS A 45 30.85 -5.88 -37.03
N ASN A 46 30.06 -5.60 -38.04
CA ASN A 46 30.49 -4.93 -39.29
C ASN A 46 30.09 -3.44 -39.38
N LEU A 47 29.64 -2.84 -38.25
CA LEU A 47 29.31 -1.44 -38.21
C LEU A 47 30.57 -0.58 -38.30
N THR A 48 30.57 0.42 -39.19
CA THR A 48 31.66 1.43 -39.25
C THR A 48 31.72 2.24 -37.95
N PRO A 49 32.86 2.86 -37.62
CA PRO A 49 33.00 3.71 -36.44
C PRO A 49 31.94 4.82 -36.37
N GLU A 50 31.59 5.42 -37.48
CA GLU A 50 30.54 6.45 -37.56
C GLU A 50 29.15 5.89 -37.29
N GLN A 51 28.82 4.72 -37.82
CA GLN A 51 27.56 4.05 -37.55
C GLN A 51 27.42 3.64 -36.09
N LYS A 52 28.51 3.21 -35.46
CA LYS A 52 28.52 2.91 -34.01
C LYS A 52 28.25 4.17 -33.20
N LYS A 53 28.95 5.29 -33.53
CA LYS A 53 28.75 6.59 -32.86
C LYS A 53 27.32 7.08 -33.00
N ARG A 54 26.73 7.00 -34.20
CA ARG A 54 25.30 7.38 -34.42
C ARG A 54 24.33 6.53 -33.63
N LYS A 55 24.55 5.18 -33.53
CA LYS A 55 23.73 4.29 -32.71
C LYS A 55 23.84 4.62 -31.21
N THR A 56 25.05 4.89 -30.73
CA THR A 56 25.27 5.28 -29.34
C THR A 56 24.59 6.61 -29.02
N ILE A 57 24.71 7.62 -29.89
CA ILE A 57 24.04 8.90 -29.70
C ILE A 57 22.50 8.72 -29.69
N LYS A 58 21.95 7.95 -30.64
CA LYS A 58 20.51 7.64 -30.65
C LYS A 58 20.06 6.93 -29.36
N ALA A 59 20.82 5.94 -28.89
CA ALA A 59 20.53 5.25 -27.64
C ALA A 59 20.56 6.21 -26.45
N LEU A 60 21.56 7.09 -26.35
CA LEU A 60 21.65 8.10 -25.31
C LEU A 60 20.49 9.09 -25.34
N ILE A 61 20.08 9.55 -26.53
CA ILE A 61 18.92 10.46 -26.68
C ILE A 61 17.66 9.74 -26.22
N ILE A 62 17.40 8.51 -26.65
CA ILE A 62 16.21 7.75 -26.24
C ILE A 62 16.21 7.52 -24.73
N THR A 63 17.34 7.06 -24.17
CA THR A 63 17.45 6.84 -22.73
C THR A 63 17.24 8.15 -21.96
N GLY A 64 17.88 9.23 -22.38
CA GLY A 64 17.71 10.56 -21.77
C GLY A 64 16.27 11.07 -21.85
N SER A 65 15.58 10.87 -22.98
CA SER A 65 14.17 11.23 -23.12
C SER A 65 13.26 10.41 -22.20
N VAL A 66 13.52 9.12 -22.06
CA VAL A 66 12.75 8.25 -21.13
C VAL A 66 12.98 8.69 -19.68
N VAL A 67 14.22 8.93 -19.29
CA VAL A 67 14.56 9.40 -17.93
C VAL A 67 13.89 10.74 -17.64
N LEU A 68 13.93 11.67 -18.59
CA LEU A 68 13.27 12.98 -18.44
C LEU A 68 11.75 12.84 -18.31
N ALA A 69 11.14 12.00 -19.14
CA ALA A 69 9.69 11.74 -19.07
C ALA A 69 9.29 11.15 -17.72
N LEU A 70 10.06 10.19 -17.19
CA LEU A 70 9.84 9.61 -15.87
C LEU A 70 10.02 10.67 -14.77
N ALA A 71 11.04 11.51 -14.85
CA ALA A 71 11.27 12.59 -13.89
C ALA A 71 10.10 13.58 -13.85
N ILE A 72 9.59 13.98 -15.02
CA ILE A 72 8.41 14.86 -15.14
C ILE A 72 7.16 14.17 -14.54
N PHE A 73 6.95 12.89 -14.86
CA PHE A 73 5.82 12.11 -14.33
C PHE A 73 5.86 12.02 -12.80
N PHE A 74 6.99 11.62 -12.22
CA PHE A 74 7.12 11.51 -10.76
C PHE A 74 7.03 12.86 -10.06
N SER A 75 7.58 13.94 -10.66
CA SER A 75 7.41 15.29 -10.12
C SER A 75 5.95 15.74 -10.13
N GLY A 76 5.22 15.43 -11.21
CA GLY A 76 3.77 15.68 -11.30
C GLY A 76 2.99 14.92 -10.24
N CYS A 77 3.30 13.65 -10.02
CA CYS A 77 2.69 12.85 -8.95
C CYS A 77 2.99 13.42 -7.56
N ALA A 78 4.22 13.88 -7.31
CA ALA A 78 4.59 14.47 -6.02
C ALA A 78 3.80 15.78 -5.73
N ILE A 79 3.69 16.65 -6.74
CA ILE A 79 2.89 17.88 -6.63
C ILE A 79 1.41 17.54 -6.40
N ALA A 80 0.85 16.64 -7.19
CA ALA A 80 -0.55 16.21 -7.06
C ALA A 80 -0.81 15.57 -5.69
N SER A 81 0.13 14.75 -5.19
CA SER A 81 0.04 14.17 -3.84
C SER A 81 -0.01 15.26 -2.77
N THR A 82 0.84 16.28 -2.86
CA THR A 82 0.86 17.39 -1.90
C THR A 82 -0.46 18.17 -1.91
N VAL A 83 -0.99 18.48 -3.10
CA VAL A 83 -2.27 19.18 -3.26
C VAL A 83 -3.41 18.35 -2.67
N ASN A 84 -3.48 17.06 -3.00
CA ASN A 84 -4.51 16.15 -2.48
C ASN A 84 -4.40 15.99 -0.97
N THR A 85 -3.19 15.80 -0.43
CA THR A 85 -2.99 15.70 1.02
C THR A 85 -3.52 16.93 1.74
N ASN A 86 -3.23 18.13 1.25
CA ASN A 86 -3.73 19.37 1.85
C ASN A 86 -5.27 19.47 1.77
N ALA A 87 -5.86 19.07 0.65
CA ALA A 87 -7.32 19.02 0.52
C ALA A 87 -7.94 18.01 1.49
N HIS A 88 -7.34 16.83 1.65
CA HIS A 88 -7.80 15.81 2.60
C HIS A 88 -7.61 16.22 4.06
N LEU A 89 -6.52 16.90 4.39
CA LEU A 89 -6.33 17.47 5.72
C LEU A 89 -7.40 18.53 6.04
N SER A 90 -7.73 19.38 5.07
CA SER A 90 -8.83 20.33 5.20
C SER A 90 -10.17 19.63 5.38
N PHE A 91 -10.43 18.58 4.60
CA PHE A 91 -11.65 17.76 4.74
C PHE A 91 -11.68 17.03 6.08
N ALA A 92 -10.58 16.41 6.51
CA ALA A 92 -10.46 15.76 7.81
C ALA A 92 -10.73 16.73 8.98
N SER A 93 -10.26 17.97 8.86
CA SER A 93 -10.49 19.02 9.86
C SER A 93 -11.89 19.62 9.83
N SER A 94 -12.68 19.34 8.79
CA SER A 94 -14.07 19.82 8.68
C SER A 94 -15.09 18.91 9.38
N PHE A 95 -14.68 17.74 9.85
CA PHE A 95 -15.59 16.90 10.63
C PHE A 95 -15.92 17.55 11.97
N GLU A 96 -17.20 17.67 12.24
CA GLU A 96 -17.68 18.17 13.52
C GLU A 96 -17.48 17.12 14.62
N LYS A 97 -17.25 17.61 15.83
CA LYS A 97 -17.12 16.77 17.01
C LYS A 97 -18.37 15.92 17.21
N VAL A 98 -18.16 14.67 17.64
CA VAL A 98 -19.27 13.76 17.95
C VAL A 98 -20.05 14.27 19.14
N GLU A 99 -21.37 14.40 18.97
CA GLU A 99 -22.29 14.69 20.05
C GLU A 99 -22.82 13.38 20.65
N TYR A 100 -22.57 13.20 21.94
CA TYR A 100 -23.05 12.05 22.70
C TYR A 100 -24.45 12.35 23.21
N THR A 101 -25.43 11.53 22.85
CA THR A 101 -26.85 11.77 23.14
C THR A 101 -27.37 10.99 24.34
N GLU A 102 -26.80 9.83 24.62
CA GLU A 102 -27.25 8.94 25.71
C GLU A 102 -26.39 9.11 26.98
N HIS A 103 -25.13 9.48 26.82
CA HIS A 103 -24.19 9.63 27.93
C HIS A 103 -23.04 10.55 27.52
N GLU A 104 -22.32 11.09 28.45
CA GLU A 104 -21.06 11.79 28.17
C GLU A 104 -19.94 10.80 27.83
N GLN A 105 -19.03 11.20 26.96
CA GLN A 105 -17.83 10.43 26.66
C GLN A 105 -16.97 10.29 27.93
N LEU A 106 -16.52 9.09 28.23
CA LEU A 106 -15.57 8.84 29.32
C LEU A 106 -14.19 9.41 28.96
N ALA A 107 -13.62 10.18 29.88
CA ALA A 107 -12.25 10.64 29.74
C ALA A 107 -11.29 9.62 30.37
N PRO A 108 -10.26 9.16 29.62
CA PRO A 108 -9.27 8.27 30.15
C PRO A 108 -8.28 9.01 31.05
N THR A 109 -7.73 8.29 32.02
CA THR A 109 -6.62 8.75 32.87
C THR A 109 -5.42 7.85 32.60
N PHE A 110 -4.26 8.44 32.38
CA PHE A 110 -3.01 7.69 32.24
C PHE A 110 -2.39 7.43 33.60
N ASP A 111 -2.03 6.20 33.84
CA ASP A 111 -1.29 5.77 35.02
C ASP A 111 0.20 5.72 34.67
N ASP A 112 0.98 6.66 35.19
CA ASP A 112 2.42 6.77 34.90
C ASP A 112 3.25 5.65 35.57
N GLU A 113 2.76 5.03 36.64
CA GLU A 113 3.47 3.94 37.32
C GLU A 113 3.27 2.60 36.58
N LEU A 114 2.04 2.37 36.12
CA LEU A 114 1.65 1.12 35.44
C LEU A 114 1.77 1.20 33.92
N GLY A 115 1.89 2.42 33.37
CA GLY A 115 2.10 2.64 31.95
C GLY A 115 0.90 2.38 31.05
N TYR A 116 -0.32 2.45 31.57
CA TYR A 116 -1.52 2.25 30.78
C TYR A 116 -2.63 3.27 31.02
N TRP A 117 -3.58 3.32 30.10
CA TRP A 117 -4.77 4.14 30.19
C TRP A 117 -5.89 3.40 30.94
N THR A 118 -6.60 4.11 31.79
CA THR A 118 -7.77 3.62 32.52
C THR A 118 -8.99 4.45 32.19
N PHE A 119 -10.14 3.80 32.11
CA PHE A 119 -11.44 4.45 31.98
C PHE A 119 -12.27 4.10 33.21
N THR A 120 -12.77 5.10 33.93
CA THR A 120 -13.68 4.90 35.06
C THR A 120 -15.10 5.13 34.60
N LYS A 121 -15.98 4.18 34.88
CA LYS A 121 -17.39 4.24 34.55
C LYS A 121 -18.25 3.85 35.75
N ASP A 122 -19.51 4.29 35.76
CA ASP A 122 -20.51 3.81 36.70
C ASP A 122 -20.83 2.32 36.44
N ALA A 123 -21.26 1.61 37.50
CA ALA A 123 -21.49 0.18 37.44
C ALA A 123 -22.53 -0.21 36.38
N ASP A 124 -23.57 0.59 36.24
CA ASP A 124 -24.71 0.32 35.36
C ASP A 124 -24.49 0.81 33.91
N ARG A 125 -23.36 1.44 33.62
CA ARG A 125 -23.04 1.94 32.29
C ARG A 125 -22.24 0.91 31.48
N GLU A 126 -22.63 0.69 30.22
CA GLU A 126 -21.82 -0.05 29.26
C GLU A 126 -20.61 0.77 28.81
N PHE A 127 -19.50 0.10 28.53
CA PHE A 127 -18.32 0.65 27.89
C PHE A 127 -18.34 0.25 26.42
N LYS A 128 -18.53 1.21 25.52
CA LYS A 128 -18.66 0.97 24.09
C LYS A 128 -17.30 1.09 23.40
N VAL A 129 -16.84 0.01 22.78
CA VAL A 129 -15.62 -0.01 21.95
C VAL A 129 -16.02 -0.21 20.49
N LEU A 130 -15.58 0.70 19.63
CA LEU A 130 -15.67 0.52 18.19
C LEU A 130 -14.31 0.06 17.67
N GLN A 131 -14.25 -1.14 17.11
CA GLN A 131 -13.05 -1.65 16.45
C GLN A 131 -13.26 -1.65 14.94
N PHE A 132 -12.24 -1.22 14.21
CA PHE A 132 -12.14 -1.41 12.76
C PHE A 132 -10.68 -1.56 12.32
N THR A 133 -10.50 -2.02 11.10
CA THR A 133 -9.21 -2.29 10.46
C THR A 133 -9.29 -1.90 8.99
N ASP A 134 -8.17 -1.90 8.28
CA ASP A 134 -8.12 -1.79 6.81
C ASP A 134 -8.79 -0.53 6.25
N VAL A 135 -8.54 0.61 6.87
CA VAL A 135 -9.08 1.91 6.39
C VAL A 135 -8.47 2.28 5.05
N HIS A 136 -7.19 1.91 4.83
CA HIS A 136 -6.48 2.00 3.57
C HIS A 136 -6.50 3.39 2.93
N ILE A 137 -6.20 4.43 3.70
CA ILE A 137 -6.01 5.79 3.18
C ILE A 137 -4.73 5.81 2.33
N GLY A 138 -4.85 6.18 1.08
CA GLY A 138 -3.72 6.28 0.17
C GLY A 138 -2.89 7.54 0.37
N GLY A 139 -3.53 8.66 0.63
CA GLY A 139 -2.90 9.96 0.89
C GLY A 139 -2.10 10.53 -0.28
N GLY A 140 -2.40 10.13 -1.53
CA GLY A 140 -1.63 10.47 -2.71
C GLY A 140 -2.42 11.01 -3.89
N ALA A 141 -1.74 11.10 -5.05
CA ALA A 141 -2.28 11.72 -6.27
C ALA A 141 -3.52 11.00 -6.84
N PHE A 142 -3.68 9.68 -6.59
CA PHE A 142 -4.70 8.85 -7.25
C PHE A 142 -5.79 8.34 -6.29
N SER A 143 -5.66 8.57 -4.99
CA SER A 143 -6.56 8.02 -3.98
C SER A 143 -7.68 8.95 -3.51
N GLY A 144 -7.69 10.22 -3.96
CA GLY A 144 -8.50 11.29 -3.42
C GLY A 144 -9.96 10.97 -3.13
N THR A 145 -10.69 10.43 -4.11
CA THR A 145 -12.09 10.06 -3.93
C THR A 145 -12.28 8.91 -2.94
N LYS A 146 -11.38 7.90 -2.99
CA LYS A 146 -11.43 6.74 -2.09
C LYS A 146 -11.15 7.15 -0.65
N ASP A 147 -10.16 8.01 -0.44
CA ASP A 147 -9.80 8.53 0.87
C ASP A 147 -10.97 9.30 1.50
N ASN A 148 -11.67 10.13 0.73
CA ASN A 148 -12.86 10.84 1.21
C ASN A 148 -14.00 9.87 1.59
N TRP A 149 -14.20 8.80 0.82
CA TRP A 149 -15.20 7.78 1.14
C TRP A 149 -14.83 7.03 2.42
N ALA A 150 -13.56 6.63 2.57
CA ALA A 150 -13.08 5.94 3.76
C ALA A 150 -13.27 6.81 5.02
N MET A 151 -12.84 8.08 4.97
CA MET A 151 -13.04 9.04 6.07
C MET A 151 -14.52 9.22 6.42
N SER A 152 -15.38 9.39 5.41
CA SER A 152 -16.82 9.56 5.63
C SER A 152 -17.48 8.33 6.24
N ALA A 153 -17.07 7.13 5.82
CA ALA A 153 -17.56 5.87 6.37
C ALA A 153 -17.16 5.71 7.84
N VAL A 154 -15.88 5.94 8.16
CA VAL A 154 -15.37 5.88 9.54
C VAL A 154 -16.09 6.90 10.43
N ALA A 155 -16.21 8.16 9.99
CA ALA A 155 -16.91 9.19 10.73
C ALA A 155 -18.39 8.84 10.97
N THR A 156 -19.05 8.23 9.99
CA THR A 156 -20.45 7.79 10.13
C THR A 156 -20.58 6.68 11.16
N MET A 157 -19.71 5.67 11.13
CA MET A 157 -19.71 4.57 12.11
C MET A 157 -19.48 5.11 13.53
N ILE A 158 -18.54 6.04 13.70
CA ILE A 158 -18.24 6.65 15.00
C ILE A 158 -19.44 7.46 15.52
N ARG A 159 -20.07 8.28 14.67
CA ARG A 159 -21.24 9.08 15.06
C ARG A 159 -22.45 8.23 15.43
N GLN A 160 -22.66 7.11 14.72
CA GLN A 160 -23.78 6.20 15.00
C GLN A 160 -23.56 5.36 16.26
N SER A 161 -22.33 4.92 16.50
CA SER A 161 -22.04 4.07 17.66
C SER A 161 -21.78 4.85 18.96
N GLN A 162 -21.32 6.11 18.84
CA GLN A 162 -20.94 6.97 19.98
C GLN A 162 -20.02 6.21 20.98
N PRO A 163 -18.85 5.70 20.53
CA PRO A 163 -18.01 4.84 21.33
C PRO A 163 -17.23 5.62 22.41
N ASP A 164 -16.95 4.97 23.52
CA ASP A 164 -16.02 5.49 24.53
C ASP A 164 -14.55 5.39 24.05
N LEU A 165 -14.25 4.35 23.26
CA LEU A 165 -12.95 4.10 22.70
C LEU A 165 -13.06 3.57 21.26
N VAL A 166 -12.23 4.09 20.38
CA VAL A 166 -12.00 3.55 19.05
C VAL A 166 -10.67 2.81 19.01
N VAL A 167 -10.67 1.58 18.52
CA VAL A 167 -9.45 0.77 18.34
C VAL A 167 -9.28 0.46 16.86
N VAL A 168 -8.17 0.91 16.27
CA VAL A 168 -7.81 0.61 14.89
C VAL A 168 -6.76 -0.49 14.89
N THR A 169 -7.08 -1.64 14.35
CA THR A 169 -6.20 -2.82 14.41
C THR A 169 -5.35 -2.99 13.14
N GLY A 170 -4.87 -1.87 12.63
CA GLY A 170 -3.90 -1.84 11.54
C GLY A 170 -4.44 -1.36 10.21
N ASP A 171 -3.52 -1.18 9.28
CA ASP A 171 -3.74 -0.80 7.89
C ASP A 171 -4.53 0.51 7.72
N ILE A 172 -4.13 1.53 8.49
CA ILE A 172 -4.60 2.90 8.31
C ILE A 172 -4.09 3.44 6.98
N ALA A 173 -2.80 3.23 6.68
CA ALA A 173 -2.13 3.72 5.48
C ALA A 173 -2.00 2.64 4.41
N TYR A 174 -2.24 3.06 3.14
CA TYR A 174 -2.06 2.20 1.97
C TYR A 174 -1.40 3.00 0.82
N PRO A 175 -0.12 3.38 0.98
CA PRO A 175 0.56 4.26 0.03
C PRO A 175 1.12 3.49 -1.19
N VAL A 176 0.33 2.58 -1.76
CA VAL A 176 0.76 1.79 -2.93
C VAL A 176 0.89 2.69 -4.15
N PRO A 177 2.08 2.81 -4.75
CA PRO A 177 2.38 3.84 -5.76
C PRO A 177 1.44 3.86 -6.95
N PHE A 178 1.04 2.69 -7.45
CA PHE A 178 0.14 2.58 -8.60
C PHE A 178 -1.34 2.78 -8.26
N GLN A 179 -1.71 2.74 -6.99
CA GLN A 179 -3.08 2.92 -6.50
C GLN A 179 -3.26 4.26 -5.79
N ALA A 180 -2.31 4.64 -4.96
CA ALA A 180 -2.32 5.89 -4.22
C ALA A 180 -1.61 7.04 -4.96
N GLY A 181 -0.63 6.73 -5.82
CA GLY A 181 0.20 7.73 -6.49
C GLY A 181 1.27 8.33 -5.56
N THR A 182 1.62 7.65 -4.48
CA THR A 182 2.63 8.08 -3.51
C THR A 182 3.27 6.89 -2.80
N PHE A 183 4.47 7.10 -2.27
CA PHE A 183 5.14 6.21 -1.31
C PHE A 183 5.06 6.76 0.12
N ASN A 184 4.42 7.94 0.29
CA ASN A 184 4.41 8.68 1.56
C ASN A 184 3.25 8.22 2.45
N ASN A 185 3.51 7.24 3.30
CA ASN A 185 2.57 6.73 4.30
C ASN A 185 2.23 7.76 5.40
N LEU A 186 3.13 8.71 5.69
CA LEU A 186 2.85 9.77 6.66
C LEU A 186 1.68 10.68 6.22
N ASN A 187 1.42 10.81 4.92
CA ASN A 187 0.24 11.54 4.44
C ASN A 187 -1.05 10.91 4.96
N ALA A 188 -1.19 9.58 4.79
CA ALA A 188 -2.35 8.84 5.27
C ALA A 188 -2.49 8.92 6.80
N THR A 189 -1.38 8.72 7.51
CA THR A 189 -1.30 8.88 8.96
C THR A 189 -1.82 10.24 9.43
N ARG A 190 -1.36 11.32 8.79
CA ARG A 190 -1.78 12.70 9.09
C ARG A 190 -3.26 12.94 8.80
N ILE A 191 -3.75 12.46 7.68
CA ILE A 191 -5.15 12.61 7.27
C ILE A 191 -6.05 11.91 8.29
N PHE A 192 -5.76 10.66 8.62
CA PHE A 192 -6.55 9.88 9.55
C PHE A 192 -6.54 10.47 10.96
N SER A 193 -5.36 10.76 11.51
CA SER A 193 -5.24 11.32 12.85
C SER A 193 -5.95 12.68 12.98
N ASN A 194 -5.85 13.55 11.98
CA ASN A 194 -6.59 14.82 11.99
C ASN A 194 -8.12 14.63 11.99
N MET A 195 -8.63 13.66 11.25
CA MET A 195 -10.05 13.31 11.28
C MET A 195 -10.48 12.83 12.67
N MET A 196 -9.72 11.93 13.28
CA MET A 196 -10.03 11.41 14.61
C MET A 196 -10.00 12.50 15.69
N GLU A 197 -9.01 13.40 15.63
CA GLU A 197 -8.92 14.55 16.51
C GLU A 197 -10.09 15.54 16.32
N SER A 198 -10.53 15.76 15.08
CA SER A 198 -11.69 16.60 14.77
C SER A 198 -13.00 15.99 15.30
N LEU A 199 -13.16 14.67 15.14
CA LEU A 199 -14.32 13.94 15.71
C LEU A 199 -14.33 13.96 17.23
N GLY A 200 -13.20 14.17 17.88
CA GLY A 200 -13.07 14.33 19.31
C GLY A 200 -13.37 13.07 20.12
N VAL A 201 -13.05 11.90 19.56
CA VAL A 201 -13.25 10.60 20.22
C VAL A 201 -11.90 9.99 20.62
N TYR A 202 -11.83 9.38 21.79
CA TYR A 202 -10.60 8.69 22.22
C TYR A 202 -10.34 7.48 21.36
N TRP A 203 -9.10 7.34 20.90
CA TRP A 203 -8.71 6.29 20.00
C TRP A 203 -7.27 5.82 20.21
N THR A 204 -7.02 4.61 19.82
CA THR A 204 -5.68 4.02 19.76
C THR A 204 -5.57 3.14 18.52
N PHE A 205 -4.35 2.72 18.18
CA PHE A 205 -4.12 1.89 17.01
C PHE A 205 -3.00 0.87 17.25
N ALA A 206 -2.99 -0.16 16.42
CA ALA A 206 -1.84 -1.02 16.18
C ALA A 206 -1.41 -0.85 14.72
N PHE A 207 -0.15 -1.15 14.42
CA PHE A 207 0.33 -1.19 13.04
C PHE A 207 -0.15 -2.47 12.34
N GLY A 208 -0.64 -2.32 11.13
CA GLY A 208 -0.82 -3.39 10.17
C GLY A 208 0.40 -3.55 9.26
N ASN A 209 0.30 -4.46 8.30
CA ASN A 209 1.40 -4.72 7.37
C ASN A 209 1.58 -3.60 6.33
N HIS A 210 0.50 -2.89 5.95
CA HIS A 210 0.56 -1.82 4.96
C HIS A 210 1.04 -0.48 5.51
N ASP A 211 0.93 -0.25 6.80
CA ASP A 211 1.27 1.04 7.41
C ASP A 211 2.74 1.43 7.20
N THR A 212 3.65 0.44 7.21
CA THR A 212 5.11 0.67 7.10
C THR A 212 5.79 -0.39 6.22
N GLU A 213 5.21 -0.71 5.07
CA GLU A 213 5.81 -1.65 4.11
C GLU A 213 7.17 -1.16 3.58
N LEU A 214 7.97 -2.09 3.05
CA LEU A 214 9.35 -1.84 2.59
C LEU A 214 9.47 -0.68 1.60
N TYR A 215 8.45 -0.44 0.78
CA TYR A 215 8.43 0.68 -0.17
C TYR A 215 7.94 1.99 0.44
N SER A 216 7.42 1.99 1.67
CA SER A 216 6.96 3.20 2.34
C SER A 216 8.12 4.15 2.66
N LEU A 217 7.86 5.46 2.54
CA LEU A 217 8.88 6.48 2.75
C LEU A 217 9.32 6.58 4.21
N TYR A 218 8.40 6.32 5.14
CA TYR A 218 8.63 6.40 6.58
C TYR A 218 8.50 5.03 7.22
N GLY A 219 9.50 4.65 8.00
CA GLY A 219 9.47 3.45 8.82
C GLY A 219 8.62 3.63 10.08
N ARG A 220 8.45 2.53 10.82
CA ARG A 220 7.63 2.50 12.04
C ARG A 220 8.05 3.54 13.07
N ASP A 221 9.34 3.64 13.36
CA ASP A 221 9.87 4.59 14.37
C ASP A 221 9.51 6.04 14.02
N GLN A 222 9.62 6.41 12.75
CA GLN A 222 9.27 7.74 12.28
C GLN A 222 7.77 8.05 12.38
N ILE A 223 6.92 7.04 12.16
CA ILE A 223 5.47 7.17 12.38
C ILE A 223 5.16 7.25 13.88
N CYS A 224 5.84 6.47 14.73
CA CYS A 224 5.73 6.57 16.18
C CYS A 224 6.14 7.96 16.67
N ASP A 225 7.27 8.49 16.18
CA ASP A 225 7.74 9.84 16.50
C ASP A 225 6.71 10.93 16.11
N TYR A 226 6.08 10.76 14.96
CA TYR A 226 5.01 11.67 14.56
C TYR A 226 3.86 11.68 15.58
N TYR A 227 3.35 10.51 15.97
CA TYR A 227 2.26 10.42 16.95
C TYR A 227 2.67 10.96 18.33
N ALA A 228 3.88 10.67 18.76
CA ALA A 228 4.41 11.13 20.05
C ALA A 228 4.53 12.66 20.14
N ASN A 229 4.86 13.31 19.01
CA ASN A 229 5.16 14.75 18.96
C ASN A 229 4.02 15.60 18.39
N ALA A 230 2.94 15.02 17.90
CA ALA A 230 1.85 15.74 17.26
C ALA A 230 0.98 16.53 18.26
N GLY A 231 1.07 16.25 19.55
CA GLY A 231 0.29 16.93 20.59
C GLY A 231 -1.21 16.63 20.52
N PHE A 232 -1.58 15.44 20.07
CA PHE A 232 -2.96 14.98 19.98
C PHE A 232 -3.62 14.92 21.34
N LYS A 233 -4.90 15.31 21.37
CA LYS A 233 -5.71 15.29 22.58
C LYS A 233 -6.43 13.96 22.80
N TYR A 234 -6.86 13.33 21.71
CA TYR A 234 -7.72 12.15 21.76
C TYR A 234 -6.99 10.85 21.38
N CYS A 235 -5.81 10.94 20.77
CA CYS A 235 -4.97 9.77 20.50
C CYS A 235 -4.30 9.28 21.79
N LEU A 236 -4.54 8.01 22.15
CA LEU A 236 -4.01 7.38 23.37
C LEU A 236 -2.67 6.69 23.14
N PHE A 237 -2.09 6.81 21.96
CA PHE A 237 -0.77 6.25 21.65
C PHE A 237 0.32 6.89 22.53
N ARG A 238 1.17 6.06 23.09
CA ARG A 238 2.37 6.49 23.85
C ARG A 238 3.61 5.82 23.27
N ALA A 239 4.51 6.64 22.70
CA ALA A 239 5.83 6.18 22.30
C ALA A 239 6.67 5.90 23.55
N GLY A 240 7.15 4.80 23.80
CA GLY A 240 7.97 4.45 24.97
C GLY A 240 7.59 3.10 25.58
N PHE A 241 6.42 2.60 25.24
CA PHE A 241 6.01 1.23 25.54
C PHE A 241 6.20 0.27 24.35
N CYS A 242 6.75 0.76 23.25
CA CYS A 242 7.23 -0.06 22.12
C CYS A 242 8.73 -0.32 22.28
N ASP A 243 9.16 -0.88 23.41
CA ASP A 243 10.53 -1.40 23.50
C ASP A 243 10.67 -2.54 22.50
N GLU A 244 11.77 -2.54 21.72
CA GLU A 244 12.09 -3.61 20.75
C GLU A 244 12.02 -5.03 21.36
N LYS A 245 12.08 -5.12 22.69
CA LYS A 245 12.05 -6.40 23.44
C LYS A 245 10.65 -6.98 23.59
N ASP A 246 9.60 -6.17 23.48
CA ASP A 246 8.20 -6.63 23.60
C ASP A 246 7.61 -6.99 22.23
N TYR A 247 8.39 -6.87 21.18
CA TYR A 247 8.04 -7.24 19.82
C TYR A 247 8.16 -8.75 19.64
N ILE A 248 7.08 -9.46 19.93
CA ILE A 248 6.90 -10.84 19.45
C ILE A 248 6.61 -10.72 17.96
N GLY A 249 7.61 -10.85 17.13
CA GLY A 249 7.45 -10.88 15.68
C GLY A 249 8.43 -9.98 14.93
N ASP A 250 9.71 -10.28 15.08
CA ASP A 250 10.79 -9.72 14.24
C ASP A 250 10.76 -10.28 12.80
N ASP A 251 9.69 -10.95 12.45
CA ASP A 251 9.49 -11.61 11.17
C ASP A 251 8.69 -10.76 10.18
N ALA A 252 8.37 -9.53 10.54
CA ALA A 252 7.72 -8.58 9.63
C ALA A 252 8.69 -7.98 8.59
N ARG A 253 9.75 -8.71 8.27
CA ARG A 253 10.45 -8.61 7.01
C ARG A 253 9.97 -9.73 6.10
N GLY A 254 8.70 -9.69 5.80
CA GLY A 254 8.11 -10.41 4.69
C GLY A 254 8.08 -9.50 3.49
#